data_eb43807f9cf4133759ee4b26584e617b
#
_entry.id   eb43807f9cf4133759ee4b26584e617b
#
_cell.length_a   1.000
_cell.length_b   1.000
_cell.length_c   1.000
_cell.angle_alpha   90.00
_cell.angle_beta   90.00
_cell.angle_gamma   90.00
#
_symmetry.space_group_name_H-M   'P 1'
#
loop_
_entity.id
_entity.type
_entity.pdbx_description
1 polymer ?
#
loop_
_entity_poly.entity_id
_entity_poly.type
_entity_poly.pdbx_seq_one_letter_code
_entity_poly.pdbx_strand_id
1 'polypeptide(L)'
;MAGLVVGVIAIPLGMAFAIASGVKPEYGIYTTIIAGVLISLLGGSKFQIGGPTGAFIPILFGIVMTYGFENLLIAGFLAGIILTLMGIFKLGSLIKFIPKPVTIGFTAGIAVIIFVGQVPNFLGLSGVEKHEEFINNVKEIFMHIQSMNMYSVLTAGICLLAVLGTPRFFPKIPGPLIGIICSTLVATFLFPGQVATIGSTYGEIPNNLPQFKFPEITLDRIQLLIRPALVIAMLGAIESLLSAVVADGMSGSKHNSNKELIGQGVANIITPLFGGIPATGAIARTATNIKNGAVSPVSGVVHGIVVLLVLVLFAPYASKVPLASMAPILMVVAWNMSERHLFFNMVKIKTTDSLILVITFLLTVFENLTSAVEVGLILAVLLFIKRMSDTIVTEKVLPNPNNKHQQVDSRVVTSTHDCPQISIYNVEGPLFFGAAQTFEQSIIGTTHSKPKVLLLRMGQVPLLDTTGESYLSNIVHHFSKHGLVLISGIKPQPKTLLIKTGLYEVIGKDHFFDHTGVAIDYALEQLNRNKCLGCKHFAFRECSALSGELTKGIEERRRAFSS
;
A
#
# COMPACT_ATOMS: atom_id res chain seq x y z
N MET A 1 31.31 12.67 3.84
CA MET A 1 31.66 11.31 3.41
C MET A 1 30.43 10.56 2.86
N ALA A 2 29.31 10.43 3.58
CA ALA A 2 28.13 9.71 3.08
C ALA A 2 27.66 10.20 1.70
N GLY A 3 27.46 11.50 1.53
CA GLY A 3 27.06 12.09 0.25
C GLY A 3 28.02 11.83 -0.91
N LEU A 4 29.32 11.77 -0.64
CA LEU A 4 30.31 11.43 -1.65
C LEU A 4 30.14 9.98 -2.14
N VAL A 5 30.05 9.04 -1.21
CA VAL A 5 29.83 7.61 -1.55
C VAL A 5 28.56 7.42 -2.36
N VAL A 6 27.47 8.04 -1.93
CA VAL A 6 26.18 7.93 -2.62
C VAL A 6 26.21 8.62 -3.98
N GLY A 7 26.90 9.78 -4.09
CA GLY A 7 27.08 10.50 -5.37
C GLY A 7 27.78 9.66 -6.42
N VAL A 8 28.87 9.00 -6.05
CA VAL A 8 29.59 8.11 -6.95
C VAL A 8 28.77 6.91 -7.41
N ILE A 9 27.96 6.32 -6.52
CA ILE A 9 27.04 5.21 -6.87
C ILE A 9 25.91 5.69 -7.79
N ALA A 10 25.44 6.92 -7.59
CA ALA A 10 24.29 7.44 -8.29
C ALA A 10 24.53 7.72 -9.78
N ILE A 11 25.77 7.97 -10.17
CA ILE A 11 26.13 8.29 -11.57
C ILE A 11 25.78 7.14 -12.51
N PRO A 12 26.38 5.94 -12.35
CA PRO A 12 26.06 4.82 -13.22
C PRO A 12 24.57 4.43 -13.16
N LEU A 13 23.96 4.48 -11.98
CA LEU A 13 22.55 4.17 -11.83
C LEU A 13 21.65 5.19 -12.53
N GLY A 14 21.97 6.48 -12.44
CA GLY A 14 21.24 7.54 -13.12
C GLY A 14 21.24 7.37 -14.64
N MET A 15 22.43 7.12 -15.21
CA MET A 15 22.58 6.83 -16.64
C MET A 15 21.81 5.57 -17.05
N ALA A 16 21.96 4.47 -16.28
CA ALA A 16 21.31 3.21 -16.58
C ALA A 16 19.77 3.31 -16.54
N PHE A 17 19.23 4.04 -15.56
CA PHE A 17 17.77 4.27 -15.47
C PHE A 17 17.25 5.13 -16.62
N ALA A 18 17.97 6.15 -17.05
CA ALA A 18 17.62 6.96 -18.21
C ALA A 18 17.58 6.12 -19.50
N ILE A 19 18.66 5.36 -19.77
CA ILE A 19 18.76 4.46 -20.93
C ILE A 19 17.64 3.42 -20.92
N ALA A 20 17.35 2.83 -19.77
CA ALA A 20 16.27 1.86 -19.63
C ALA A 20 14.88 2.48 -19.83
N SER A 21 14.72 3.78 -19.50
CA SER A 21 13.50 4.55 -19.75
C SER A 21 13.39 5.07 -21.19
N GLY A 22 14.31 4.71 -22.09
CA GLY A 22 14.27 5.10 -23.50
C GLY A 22 14.77 6.51 -23.80
N VAL A 23 15.47 7.13 -22.86
CA VAL A 23 16.02 8.48 -23.02
C VAL A 23 17.55 8.50 -22.93
N LYS A 24 18.17 9.61 -23.32
CA LYS A 24 19.60 9.75 -23.27
C LYS A 24 20.16 9.72 -21.83
N PRO A 25 21.37 9.18 -21.63
CA PRO A 25 21.95 8.99 -20.29
C PRO A 25 22.15 10.30 -19.50
N GLU A 26 22.44 11.41 -20.19
CA GLU A 26 22.63 12.72 -19.53
C GLU A 26 21.38 13.19 -18.76
N TYR A 27 20.18 12.87 -19.22
CA TYR A 27 18.95 13.28 -18.54
C TYR A 27 18.81 12.62 -17.17
N GLY A 28 19.30 11.38 -17.01
CA GLY A 28 19.38 10.73 -15.71
C GLY A 28 20.38 11.37 -14.76
N ILE A 29 21.50 11.87 -15.29
CA ILE A 29 22.50 12.62 -14.52
C ILE A 29 21.90 13.97 -14.06
N TYR A 30 21.25 14.71 -14.98
CA TYR A 30 20.59 15.98 -14.66
C TYR A 30 19.53 15.80 -13.56
N THR A 31 18.72 14.74 -13.67
CA THR A 31 17.77 14.37 -12.62
C THR A 31 18.45 14.12 -11.29
N THR A 32 19.54 13.35 -11.29
CA THR A 32 20.29 13.01 -10.07
C THR A 32 20.85 14.25 -9.38
N ILE A 33 21.34 15.23 -10.15
CA ILE A 33 21.85 16.49 -9.63
C ILE A 33 20.70 17.33 -9.04
N ILE A 34 19.72 17.67 -9.87
CA ILE A 34 18.70 18.67 -9.53
C ILE A 34 17.72 18.11 -8.50
N ALA A 35 17.09 16.97 -8.81
CA ALA A 35 16.14 16.37 -7.88
C ALA A 35 16.84 15.89 -6.61
N GLY A 36 18.05 15.35 -6.70
CA GLY A 36 18.82 14.92 -5.54
C GLY A 36 19.06 16.03 -4.52
N VAL A 37 19.44 17.22 -4.99
CA VAL A 37 19.61 18.42 -4.14
C VAL A 37 18.28 18.91 -3.58
N LEU A 38 17.28 19.10 -4.46
CA LEU A 38 16.00 19.69 -4.06
C LEU A 38 15.21 18.81 -3.09
N ILE A 39 15.14 17.50 -3.34
CA ILE A 39 14.47 16.55 -2.44
C ILE A 39 15.14 16.53 -1.08
N SER A 40 16.46 16.54 -1.04
CA SER A 40 17.19 16.53 0.23
C SER A 40 17.00 17.83 1.04
N LEU A 41 16.92 18.99 0.38
CA LEU A 41 16.74 20.29 1.05
C LEU A 41 15.29 20.54 1.46
N LEU A 42 14.33 20.23 0.60
CA LEU A 42 12.93 20.59 0.76
C LEU A 42 12.09 19.46 1.34
N GLY A 43 12.58 18.21 1.28
CA GLY A 43 11.88 17.03 1.77
C GLY A 43 11.65 17.02 3.27
N GLY A 44 10.83 16.08 3.71
CA GLY A 44 10.46 15.86 5.12
C GLY A 44 11.37 14.91 5.86
N SER A 45 12.24 14.17 5.16
CA SER A 45 13.21 13.24 5.73
C SER A 45 14.63 13.82 5.67
N LYS A 46 15.37 13.72 6.77
CA LYS A 46 16.76 14.22 6.85
C LYS A 46 17.77 13.40 6.04
N PHE A 47 17.39 12.19 5.63
CA PHE A 47 18.30 11.21 5.04
C PHE A 47 17.97 10.88 3.59
N GLN A 48 16.82 11.35 3.09
CA GLN A 48 16.31 11.03 1.78
C GLN A 48 17.28 11.46 0.68
N ILE A 49 17.59 10.51 -0.19
CA ILE A 49 18.32 10.78 -1.44
C ILE A 49 17.33 10.58 -2.59
N GLY A 50 17.10 11.65 -3.33
CA GLY A 50 16.23 11.63 -4.50
C GLY A 50 17.00 11.40 -5.81
N GLY A 51 16.25 11.10 -6.87
CA GLY A 51 16.74 10.94 -8.23
C GLY A 51 15.93 9.94 -9.04
N PRO A 52 16.38 9.55 -10.24
CA PRO A 52 15.70 8.54 -11.03
C PRO A 52 15.76 7.18 -10.31
N THR A 53 14.70 6.40 -10.38
CA THR A 53 14.59 5.08 -9.74
C THR A 53 14.15 4.00 -10.72
N GLY A 54 14.44 2.73 -10.37
CA GLY A 54 14.07 1.59 -11.17
C GLY A 54 12.56 1.47 -11.37
N ALA A 55 11.75 1.79 -10.35
CA ALA A 55 10.30 1.68 -10.44
C ALA A 55 9.67 2.61 -11.47
N PHE A 56 10.32 3.71 -11.79
CA PHE A 56 9.83 4.61 -12.83
C PHE A 56 10.14 4.12 -14.26
N ILE A 57 11.10 3.22 -14.46
CA ILE A 57 11.55 2.80 -15.80
C ILE A 57 10.39 2.42 -16.72
N PRO A 58 9.52 1.46 -16.38
CA PRO A 58 8.49 1.02 -17.32
C PRO A 58 7.46 2.13 -17.63
N ILE A 59 7.13 2.97 -16.65
CA ILE A 59 6.19 4.08 -16.82
C ILE A 59 6.78 5.14 -17.74
N LEU A 60 8.01 5.57 -17.46
CA LEU A 60 8.68 6.59 -18.27
C LEU A 60 8.93 6.07 -19.68
N PHE A 61 9.30 4.79 -19.83
CA PHE A 61 9.49 4.15 -21.13
C PHE A 61 8.18 4.15 -21.95
N GLY A 62 7.06 3.72 -21.35
CA GLY A 62 5.74 3.74 -22.02
C GLY A 62 5.34 5.16 -22.45
N ILE A 63 5.56 6.17 -21.58
CA ILE A 63 5.28 7.57 -21.92
C ILE A 63 6.17 8.06 -23.07
N VAL A 64 7.46 7.71 -23.06
CA VAL A 64 8.39 8.11 -24.12
C VAL A 64 8.00 7.47 -25.45
N MET A 65 7.64 6.19 -25.45
CA MET A 65 7.24 5.47 -26.67
C MET A 65 5.94 6.00 -27.27
N THR A 66 4.96 6.31 -26.41
CA THR A 66 3.63 6.75 -26.85
C THR A 66 3.57 8.24 -27.17
N TYR A 67 4.22 9.08 -26.35
CA TYR A 67 4.07 10.53 -26.41
C TYR A 67 5.36 11.28 -26.74
N GLY A 68 6.52 10.62 -26.66
CA GLY A 68 7.83 11.23 -26.87
C GLY A 68 8.41 11.90 -25.64
N PHE A 69 9.70 12.25 -25.73
CA PHE A 69 10.49 12.78 -24.61
C PHE A 69 9.98 14.15 -24.11
N GLU A 70 9.60 15.08 -25.01
CA GLU A 70 9.11 16.40 -24.58
C GLU A 70 7.84 16.29 -23.75
N ASN A 71 6.92 15.39 -24.13
CA ASN A 71 5.70 15.13 -23.36
C ASN A 71 5.99 14.41 -22.03
N LEU A 72 7.04 13.61 -21.95
CA LEU A 72 7.50 13.08 -20.65
C LEU A 72 7.90 14.19 -19.69
N LEU A 73 8.62 15.23 -20.16
CA LEU A 73 8.98 16.37 -19.31
C LEU A 73 7.74 17.12 -18.80
N ILE A 74 6.73 17.31 -19.66
CA ILE A 74 5.46 17.93 -19.27
C ILE A 74 4.71 17.05 -18.28
N ALA A 75 4.63 15.74 -18.49
CA ALA A 75 4.00 14.82 -17.56
C ALA A 75 4.70 14.84 -16.18
N GLY A 76 6.04 14.91 -16.16
CA GLY A 76 6.83 15.07 -14.93
C GLY A 76 6.55 16.39 -14.21
N PHE A 77 6.46 17.49 -14.96
CA PHE A 77 6.11 18.81 -14.43
C PHE A 77 4.69 18.81 -13.80
N LEU A 78 3.70 18.26 -14.50
CA LEU A 78 2.33 18.11 -13.99
C LEU A 78 2.28 17.20 -12.75
N ALA A 79 3.02 16.09 -12.76
CA ALA A 79 3.15 15.20 -11.62
C ALA A 79 3.74 15.94 -10.39
N GLY A 80 4.72 16.82 -10.62
CA GLY A 80 5.27 17.68 -9.57
C GLY A 80 4.23 18.61 -8.95
N ILE A 81 3.36 19.21 -9.76
CA ILE A 81 2.22 20.02 -9.26
C ILE A 81 1.28 19.16 -8.42
N ILE A 82 0.90 17.97 -8.93
CA ILE A 82 -0.01 17.06 -8.21
C ILE A 82 0.60 16.67 -6.85
N LEU A 83 1.89 16.27 -6.80
CA LEU A 83 2.60 15.93 -5.56
C LEU A 83 2.62 17.09 -4.57
N THR A 84 2.87 18.31 -5.05
CA THR A 84 2.88 19.52 -4.21
C THR A 84 1.50 19.75 -3.61
N LEU A 85 0.44 19.67 -4.42
CA LEU A 85 -0.94 19.79 -3.95
C LEU A 85 -1.29 18.68 -2.94
N MET A 86 -0.91 17.44 -3.20
CA MET A 86 -1.10 16.33 -2.24
C MET A 86 -0.44 16.65 -0.89
N GLY A 87 0.76 17.23 -0.88
CA GLY A 87 1.43 17.64 0.35
C GLY A 87 0.72 18.78 1.08
N ILE A 88 0.26 19.82 0.35
CA ILE A 88 -0.48 20.98 0.89
C ILE A 88 -1.82 20.53 1.50
N PHE A 89 -2.56 19.67 0.81
CA PHE A 89 -3.83 19.11 1.29
C PHE A 89 -3.65 18.00 2.35
N LYS A 90 -2.42 17.79 2.82
CA LYS A 90 -2.08 16.80 3.87
C LYS A 90 -2.45 15.35 3.54
N LEU A 91 -2.40 14.99 2.26
CA LEU A 91 -2.71 13.65 1.78
C LEU A 91 -1.56 12.65 2.01
N GLY A 92 -0.41 13.07 2.55
CA GLY A 92 0.72 12.18 2.86
C GLY A 92 0.38 11.04 3.83
N SER A 93 -0.66 11.20 4.65
CA SER A 93 -1.15 10.13 5.51
C SER A 93 -1.96 9.06 4.78
N LEU A 94 -2.56 9.38 3.61
CA LEU A 94 -3.40 8.46 2.85
C LEU A 94 -2.59 7.32 2.22
N ILE A 95 -1.31 7.55 1.93
CA ILE A 95 -0.43 6.52 1.35
C ILE A 95 -0.21 5.35 2.31
N LYS A 96 -0.39 5.56 3.62
CA LYS A 96 -0.37 4.48 4.62
C LYS A 96 -1.48 3.44 4.42
N PHE A 97 -2.52 3.80 3.67
CA PHE A 97 -3.65 2.90 3.36
C PHE A 97 -3.43 2.04 2.12
N ILE A 98 -2.31 2.22 1.40
CA ILE A 98 -1.99 1.32 0.27
C ILE A 98 -1.55 -0.03 0.83
N PRO A 99 -2.27 -1.11 0.52
CA PRO A 99 -1.96 -2.41 1.06
C PRO A 99 -0.63 -2.96 0.56
N LYS A 100 0.16 -3.57 1.45
CA LYS A 100 1.44 -4.20 1.10
C LYS A 100 1.38 -5.20 -0.06
N PRO A 101 0.33 -6.04 -0.23
CA PRO A 101 0.22 -6.93 -1.38
C PRO A 101 0.28 -6.21 -2.72
N VAL A 102 -0.34 -5.04 -2.83
CA VAL A 102 -0.32 -4.22 -4.06
C VAL A 102 1.09 -3.73 -4.34
N THR A 103 1.78 -3.16 -3.35
CA THR A 103 3.14 -2.64 -3.54
C THR A 103 4.14 -3.74 -3.86
N ILE A 104 4.09 -4.89 -3.18
CA ILE A 104 5.00 -6.03 -3.43
C ILE A 104 4.72 -6.66 -4.79
N GLY A 105 3.46 -6.88 -5.16
CA GLY A 105 3.09 -7.41 -6.47
C GLY A 105 3.58 -6.52 -7.61
N PHE A 106 3.36 -5.21 -7.46
CA PHE A 106 3.79 -4.19 -8.39
C PHE A 106 5.32 -4.12 -8.54
N THR A 107 6.08 -4.02 -7.43
CA THR A 107 7.54 -3.94 -7.49
C THR A 107 8.17 -5.22 -8.01
N ALA A 108 7.61 -6.39 -7.70
CA ALA A 108 8.06 -7.67 -8.26
C ALA A 108 7.80 -7.75 -9.77
N GLY A 109 6.65 -7.27 -10.25
CA GLY A 109 6.35 -7.19 -11.68
C GLY A 109 7.31 -6.27 -12.44
N ILE A 110 7.55 -5.07 -11.92
CA ILE A 110 8.55 -4.14 -12.46
C ILE A 110 9.93 -4.78 -12.52
N ALA A 111 10.33 -5.49 -11.47
CA ALA A 111 11.62 -6.16 -11.43
C ALA A 111 11.78 -7.18 -12.55
N VAL A 112 10.73 -7.94 -12.88
CA VAL A 112 10.72 -8.86 -14.02
C VAL A 112 10.87 -8.12 -15.35
N ILE A 113 10.12 -7.03 -15.54
CA ILE A 113 10.19 -6.22 -16.77
C ILE A 113 11.60 -5.64 -16.96
N ILE A 114 12.20 -5.06 -15.90
CA ILE A 114 13.55 -4.51 -15.97
C ILE A 114 14.57 -5.61 -16.27
N PHE A 115 14.49 -6.73 -15.56
CA PHE A 115 15.44 -7.83 -15.72
C PHE A 115 15.43 -8.36 -17.16
N VAL A 116 14.26 -8.67 -17.71
CA VAL A 116 14.09 -9.15 -19.07
C VAL A 116 14.49 -8.08 -20.09
N GLY A 117 14.12 -6.81 -19.87
CA GLY A 117 14.48 -5.68 -20.72
C GLY A 117 15.99 -5.43 -20.82
N GLN A 118 16.81 -5.96 -19.90
CA GLN A 118 18.26 -5.87 -19.96
C GLN A 118 18.94 -7.04 -20.66
N VAL A 119 18.23 -8.11 -20.98
CA VAL A 119 18.78 -9.30 -21.67
C VAL A 119 19.40 -8.93 -23.04
N PRO A 120 18.79 -8.09 -23.88
CA PRO A 120 19.41 -7.67 -25.14
C PRO A 120 20.79 -7.01 -24.96
N ASN A 121 20.89 -6.08 -24.01
CA ASN A 121 22.13 -5.38 -23.72
C ASN A 121 23.19 -6.31 -23.11
N PHE A 122 22.79 -7.26 -22.26
CA PHE A 122 23.67 -8.26 -21.65
C PHE A 122 24.27 -9.20 -22.70
N LEU A 123 23.44 -9.67 -23.62
CA LEU A 123 23.86 -10.57 -24.71
C LEU A 123 24.44 -9.81 -25.92
N GLY A 124 24.36 -8.48 -25.94
CA GLY A 124 24.81 -7.66 -27.07
C GLY A 124 24.04 -7.94 -28.35
N LEU A 125 22.72 -8.17 -28.27
CA LEU A 125 21.86 -8.42 -29.42
C LEU A 125 21.76 -7.17 -30.29
N SER A 126 21.78 -7.37 -31.61
CA SER A 126 21.61 -6.30 -32.60
C SER A 126 20.24 -6.38 -33.28
N GLY A 127 19.68 -5.23 -33.68
CA GLY A 127 18.41 -5.17 -34.39
C GLY A 127 17.17 -5.41 -33.55
N VAL A 128 17.30 -5.46 -32.22
CA VAL A 128 16.15 -5.66 -31.29
C VAL A 128 15.37 -4.35 -31.16
N GLU A 129 14.11 -4.39 -31.53
CA GLU A 129 13.17 -3.29 -31.32
C GLU A 129 12.57 -3.39 -29.90
N LYS A 130 12.40 -2.25 -29.25
CA LYS A 130 11.76 -2.18 -27.95
C LYS A 130 10.28 -1.90 -28.11
N HIS A 131 9.45 -2.71 -27.45
CA HIS A 131 8.00 -2.59 -27.44
C HIS A 131 7.50 -2.22 -26.05
N GLU A 132 6.32 -1.63 -25.97
CA GLU A 132 5.65 -1.35 -24.69
C GLU A 132 5.20 -2.67 -24.02
N GLU A 133 4.72 -3.63 -24.81
CA GLU A 133 4.24 -4.91 -24.32
C GLU A 133 5.39 -5.87 -23.96
N PHE A 134 5.32 -6.46 -22.76
CA PHE A 134 6.31 -7.39 -22.26
C PHE A 134 6.51 -8.62 -23.16
N ILE A 135 5.41 -9.21 -23.64
CA ILE A 135 5.44 -10.42 -24.50
C ILE A 135 6.18 -10.15 -25.80
N ASN A 136 5.95 -8.98 -26.43
CA ASN A 136 6.63 -8.63 -27.67
C ASN A 136 8.13 -8.43 -27.45
N ASN A 137 8.55 -7.84 -26.33
CA ASN A 137 9.97 -7.76 -25.97
C ASN A 137 10.61 -9.13 -25.79
N VAL A 138 9.90 -10.08 -25.15
CA VAL A 138 10.39 -11.47 -25.01
C VAL A 138 10.52 -12.15 -26.36
N LYS A 139 9.54 -11.97 -27.26
CA LYS A 139 9.57 -12.50 -28.61
C LYS A 139 10.75 -11.93 -29.43
N GLU A 140 10.99 -10.62 -29.36
CA GLU A 140 12.13 -9.95 -29.99
C GLU A 140 13.47 -10.54 -29.54
N ILE A 141 13.62 -10.79 -28.24
CA ILE A 141 14.84 -11.42 -27.69
C ILE A 141 15.07 -12.80 -28.32
N PHE A 142 14.04 -13.63 -28.42
CA PHE A 142 14.16 -14.95 -29.03
C PHE A 142 14.44 -14.90 -30.52
N MET A 143 13.83 -13.95 -31.27
CA MET A 143 14.07 -13.78 -32.71
C MET A 143 15.50 -13.38 -33.01
N HIS A 144 16.10 -12.54 -32.16
CA HIS A 144 17.44 -12.00 -32.38
C HIS A 144 18.54 -12.71 -31.59
N ILE A 145 18.25 -13.85 -30.95
CA ILE A 145 19.23 -14.59 -30.13
C ILE A 145 20.50 -14.99 -30.89
N GLN A 146 20.36 -15.22 -32.20
CA GLN A 146 21.49 -15.58 -33.07
C GLN A 146 22.46 -14.41 -33.31
N SER A 147 22.05 -13.16 -33.05
CA SER A 147 22.90 -11.97 -33.17
C SER A 147 23.77 -11.72 -31.93
N MET A 148 23.81 -12.67 -31.00
CA MET A 148 24.54 -12.58 -29.73
C MET A 148 26.03 -12.26 -29.95
N ASN A 149 26.51 -11.23 -29.24
CA ASN A 149 27.90 -10.82 -29.28
C ASN A 149 28.65 -11.34 -28.05
N MET A 150 29.57 -12.28 -28.26
CA MET A 150 30.32 -12.91 -27.17
C MET A 150 31.19 -11.92 -26.39
N TYR A 151 31.72 -10.87 -27.02
CA TYR A 151 32.50 -9.83 -26.35
C TYR A 151 31.64 -9.01 -25.39
N SER A 152 30.37 -8.76 -25.76
CA SER A 152 29.38 -8.12 -24.89
C SER A 152 29.05 -9.01 -23.69
N VAL A 153 28.84 -10.33 -23.91
CA VAL A 153 28.56 -11.30 -22.83
C VAL A 153 29.73 -11.36 -21.84
N LEU A 154 30.97 -11.43 -22.34
CA LEU A 154 32.17 -11.43 -21.49
C LEU A 154 32.28 -10.14 -20.68
N THR A 155 32.06 -8.98 -21.32
CA THR A 155 32.12 -7.66 -20.67
C THR A 155 31.03 -7.56 -19.58
N ALA A 156 29.79 -7.98 -19.88
CA ALA A 156 28.69 -8.04 -18.92
C ALA A 156 28.98 -9.01 -17.78
N GLY A 157 29.53 -10.19 -18.08
CA GLY A 157 29.92 -11.19 -17.08
C GLY A 157 30.96 -10.67 -16.11
N ILE A 158 32.01 -10.00 -16.60
CA ILE A 158 33.03 -9.38 -15.77
C ILE A 158 32.42 -8.29 -14.87
N CYS A 159 31.53 -7.44 -15.43
CA CYS A 159 30.82 -6.44 -14.65
C CYS A 159 29.97 -7.11 -13.56
N LEU A 160 29.21 -8.14 -13.88
CA LEU A 160 28.38 -8.89 -12.92
C LEU A 160 29.19 -9.49 -11.78
N LEU A 161 30.31 -10.14 -12.11
CA LEU A 161 31.21 -10.72 -11.12
C LEU A 161 31.80 -9.65 -10.20
N ALA A 162 32.19 -8.49 -10.75
CA ALA A 162 32.70 -7.39 -9.97
C ALA A 162 31.61 -6.77 -9.08
N VAL A 163 30.38 -6.59 -9.59
CA VAL A 163 29.24 -6.05 -8.82
C VAL A 163 28.89 -6.94 -7.64
N LEU A 164 28.88 -8.28 -7.83
CA LEU A 164 28.52 -9.24 -6.78
C LEU A 164 29.70 -9.54 -5.84
N GLY A 165 30.94 -9.51 -6.36
CA GLY A 165 32.14 -9.85 -5.60
C GLY A 165 32.64 -8.70 -4.74
N THR A 166 32.62 -7.46 -5.23
CA THR A 166 33.17 -6.30 -4.52
C THR A 166 32.62 -6.14 -3.09
N PRO A 167 31.32 -6.24 -2.81
CA PRO A 167 30.80 -6.09 -1.45
C PRO A 167 31.31 -7.17 -0.48
N ARG A 168 31.72 -8.33 -1.01
CA ARG A 168 32.23 -9.45 -0.19
C ARG A 168 33.68 -9.24 0.24
N PHE A 169 34.50 -8.66 -0.64
CA PHE A 169 35.94 -8.42 -0.38
C PHE A 169 36.21 -7.00 0.12
N PHE A 170 35.48 -6.03 -0.38
CA PHE A 170 35.66 -4.60 -0.08
C PHE A 170 34.29 -3.94 0.25
N PRO A 171 33.73 -4.16 1.44
CA PRO A 171 32.36 -3.71 1.77
C PRO A 171 32.17 -2.19 1.77
N LYS A 172 33.26 -1.42 1.80
CA LYS A 172 33.24 0.06 1.72
C LYS A 172 33.21 0.60 0.29
N ILE A 173 33.46 -0.23 -0.71
CA ILE A 173 33.54 0.19 -2.11
C ILE A 173 32.27 -0.24 -2.83
N PRO A 174 31.61 0.66 -3.58
CA PRO A 174 30.40 0.32 -4.32
C PRO A 174 30.68 -0.66 -5.46
N GLY A 175 30.03 -1.82 -5.45
CA GLY A 175 30.17 -2.84 -6.49
C GLY A 175 29.90 -2.33 -7.91
N PRO A 176 28.82 -1.56 -8.17
CA PRO A 176 28.54 -1.01 -9.49
C PRO A 176 29.66 -0.15 -10.07
N LEU A 177 30.35 0.63 -9.23
CA LEU A 177 31.47 1.46 -9.68
C LEU A 177 32.64 0.60 -10.17
N ILE A 178 33.07 -0.38 -9.37
CA ILE A 178 34.15 -1.29 -9.75
C ILE A 178 33.75 -2.11 -10.98
N GLY A 179 32.48 -2.56 -11.03
CA GLY A 179 31.96 -3.29 -12.18
C GLY A 179 32.11 -2.50 -13.48
N ILE A 180 31.70 -1.23 -13.49
CA ILE A 180 31.88 -0.35 -14.67
C ILE A 180 33.34 -0.13 -15.02
N ILE A 181 34.15 0.22 -14.03
CA ILE A 181 35.58 0.51 -14.29
C ILE A 181 36.26 -0.72 -14.89
N CYS A 182 36.14 -1.89 -14.26
CA CYS A 182 36.77 -3.11 -14.73
C CYS A 182 36.26 -3.51 -16.14
N SER A 183 34.97 -3.51 -16.35
CA SER A 183 34.38 -3.89 -17.64
C SER A 183 34.69 -2.88 -18.75
N THR A 184 34.74 -1.58 -18.44
CA THR A 184 35.16 -0.54 -19.40
C THR A 184 36.62 -0.68 -19.79
N LEU A 185 37.53 -0.92 -18.83
CA LEU A 185 38.94 -1.19 -19.12
C LEU A 185 39.09 -2.42 -20.01
N VAL A 186 38.42 -3.53 -19.69
CA VAL A 186 38.47 -4.74 -20.50
C VAL A 186 37.93 -4.48 -21.92
N ALA A 187 36.78 -3.83 -22.05
CA ALA A 187 36.21 -3.53 -23.37
C ALA A 187 37.10 -2.60 -24.20
N THR A 188 37.72 -1.60 -23.56
CA THR A 188 38.56 -0.63 -24.27
C THR A 188 39.89 -1.22 -24.71
N PHE A 189 40.54 -2.04 -23.85
CA PHE A 189 41.90 -2.53 -24.14
C PHE A 189 41.94 -3.90 -24.78
N LEU A 190 40.99 -4.82 -24.40
CA LEU A 190 40.98 -6.18 -24.92
C LEU A 190 40.01 -6.38 -26.10
N PHE A 191 38.94 -5.58 -26.18
CA PHE A 191 37.88 -5.73 -27.21
C PHE A 191 37.59 -4.39 -27.93
N PRO A 192 38.61 -3.65 -28.44
CA PRO A 192 38.38 -2.36 -29.03
C PRO A 192 37.42 -2.43 -30.23
N GLY A 193 36.35 -1.62 -30.20
CA GLY A 193 35.34 -1.56 -31.27
C GLY A 193 34.38 -2.75 -31.37
N GLN A 194 34.54 -3.79 -30.54
CA GLN A 194 33.70 -4.99 -30.57
C GLN A 194 32.43 -4.89 -29.71
N VAL A 195 32.38 -3.94 -28.78
CA VAL A 195 31.26 -3.75 -27.85
C VAL A 195 30.68 -2.35 -28.01
N ALA A 196 29.37 -2.24 -28.15
CA ALA A 196 28.68 -0.97 -28.23
C ALA A 196 28.85 -0.18 -26.92
N THR A 197 29.26 1.10 -27.03
CA THR A 197 29.44 2.02 -25.89
C THR A 197 28.29 3.04 -25.83
N ILE A 198 28.16 3.76 -24.72
CA ILE A 198 27.23 4.88 -24.60
C ILE A 198 27.46 5.89 -25.73
N GLY A 199 28.74 6.26 -25.99
CA GLY A 199 29.08 7.21 -27.02
C GLY A 199 28.75 6.73 -28.44
N SER A 200 28.93 5.43 -28.75
CA SER A 200 28.60 4.89 -30.07
C SER A 200 27.11 4.84 -30.34
N THR A 201 26.27 4.75 -29.30
CA THR A 201 24.82 4.56 -29.43
C THR A 201 24.02 5.86 -29.22
N TYR A 202 24.41 6.68 -28.25
CA TYR A 202 23.66 7.90 -27.86
C TYR A 202 24.40 9.19 -28.20
N GLY A 203 25.64 9.11 -28.70
CA GLY A 203 26.53 10.24 -28.88
C GLY A 203 27.34 10.55 -27.61
N GLU A 204 28.23 11.53 -27.73
CA GLU A 204 29.05 11.97 -26.58
C GLU A 204 28.16 12.61 -25.50
N ILE A 205 28.43 12.26 -24.24
CA ILE A 205 27.77 12.91 -23.11
C ILE A 205 28.27 14.34 -23.00
N PRO A 206 27.40 15.35 -23.09
CA PRO A 206 27.82 16.74 -22.98
C PRO A 206 28.37 17.04 -21.57
N ASN A 207 29.49 17.72 -21.53
CA ASN A 207 30.10 18.22 -20.29
C ASN A 207 29.52 19.57 -19.84
N ASN A 208 28.54 20.08 -20.56
CA ASN A 208 27.86 21.33 -20.25
C ASN A 208 26.87 21.18 -19.11
N LEU A 209 26.64 22.26 -18.38
CA LEU A 209 25.60 22.34 -17.37
C LEU A 209 24.22 22.17 -18.01
N PRO A 210 23.26 21.58 -17.30
CA PRO A 210 21.85 21.46 -17.77
C PRO A 210 21.31 22.83 -18.15
N GLN A 211 20.83 22.97 -19.40
CA GLN A 211 20.27 24.23 -19.86
C GLN A 211 18.81 24.35 -19.45
N PHE A 212 18.43 25.54 -19.01
CA PHE A 212 17.02 25.83 -18.73
C PHE A 212 16.22 25.92 -20.01
N LYS A 213 15.20 25.09 -20.14
CA LYS A 213 14.23 25.11 -21.25
C LYS A 213 12.84 24.92 -20.68
N PHE A 214 11.96 25.92 -20.86
CA PHE A 214 10.56 25.78 -20.47
C PHE A 214 9.81 24.95 -21.50
N PRO A 215 9.15 23.84 -21.14
CA PRO A 215 8.39 23.04 -22.09
C PRO A 215 7.14 23.81 -22.56
N GLU A 216 6.75 23.63 -23.81
CA GLU A 216 5.54 24.24 -24.38
C GLU A 216 4.30 23.55 -23.81
N ILE A 217 3.70 24.14 -22.78
CA ILE A 217 2.51 23.62 -22.11
C ILE A 217 1.27 24.22 -22.77
N THR A 218 0.50 23.39 -23.49
CA THR A 218 -0.81 23.76 -24.07
C THR A 218 -1.94 23.02 -23.34
N LEU A 219 -3.17 23.51 -23.43
CA LEU A 219 -4.33 22.85 -22.82
C LEU A 219 -4.53 21.44 -23.35
N ASP A 220 -4.32 21.22 -24.65
CA ASP A 220 -4.43 19.90 -25.27
C ASP A 220 -3.39 18.92 -24.70
N ARG A 221 -2.14 19.37 -24.53
CA ARG A 221 -1.09 18.56 -23.89
C ARG A 221 -1.39 18.26 -22.43
N ILE A 222 -1.98 19.20 -21.68
CA ILE A 222 -2.41 18.96 -20.29
C ILE A 222 -3.49 17.88 -20.25
N GLN A 223 -4.52 17.96 -21.10
CA GLN A 223 -5.59 16.96 -21.15
C GLN A 223 -5.06 15.58 -21.53
N LEU A 224 -4.13 15.51 -22.48
CA LEU A 224 -3.50 14.26 -22.91
C LEU A 224 -2.62 13.64 -21.81
N LEU A 225 -1.89 14.47 -21.06
CA LEU A 225 -0.84 14.01 -20.14
C LEU A 225 -1.26 13.97 -18.68
N ILE A 226 -2.47 14.42 -18.33
CA ILE A 226 -2.93 14.43 -16.92
C ILE A 226 -2.98 13.02 -16.33
N ARG A 227 -3.37 12.01 -17.11
CA ARG A 227 -3.43 10.61 -16.67
C ARG A 227 -2.03 10.02 -16.44
N PRO A 228 -1.08 10.11 -17.39
CA PRO A 228 0.33 9.79 -17.14
C PRO A 228 0.93 10.53 -15.95
N ALA A 229 0.65 11.83 -15.82
CA ALA A 229 1.15 12.64 -14.71
C ALA A 229 0.63 12.17 -13.36
N LEU A 230 -0.65 11.79 -13.28
CA LEU A 230 -1.24 11.24 -12.05
C LEU A 230 -0.54 9.93 -11.64
N VAL A 231 -0.22 9.06 -12.60
CA VAL A 231 0.48 7.80 -12.33
C VAL A 231 1.90 8.05 -11.81
N ILE A 232 2.64 8.97 -12.46
CA ILE A 232 3.97 9.38 -11.97
C ILE A 232 3.87 9.95 -10.56
N ALA A 233 2.88 10.82 -10.29
CA ALA A 233 2.69 11.42 -8.97
C ALA A 233 2.35 10.37 -7.90
N MET A 234 1.43 9.46 -8.19
CA MET A 234 1.06 8.41 -7.23
C MET A 234 2.23 7.48 -6.93
N LEU A 235 2.93 7.00 -7.96
CA LEU A 235 4.09 6.14 -7.74
C LEU A 235 5.22 6.88 -7.03
N GLY A 236 5.49 8.13 -7.41
CA GLY A 236 6.48 8.98 -6.75
C GLY A 236 6.16 9.22 -5.28
N ALA A 237 4.88 9.44 -4.94
CA ALA A 237 4.42 9.56 -3.58
C ALA A 237 4.62 8.25 -2.78
N ILE A 238 4.25 7.11 -3.36
CA ILE A 238 4.40 5.79 -2.72
C ILE A 238 5.88 5.50 -2.44
N GLU A 239 6.74 5.60 -3.46
CA GLU A 239 8.16 5.28 -3.32
C GLU A 239 8.88 6.21 -2.36
N SER A 240 8.63 7.53 -2.46
CA SER A 240 9.31 8.50 -1.60
C SER A 240 8.92 8.31 -0.14
N LEU A 241 7.65 8.07 0.16
CA LEU A 241 7.20 7.85 1.54
C LEU A 241 7.63 6.47 2.07
N LEU A 242 7.66 5.42 1.24
CA LEU A 242 8.25 4.13 1.62
C LEU A 242 9.75 4.29 1.94
N SER A 243 10.48 5.02 1.11
CA SER A 243 11.90 5.31 1.35
C SER A 243 12.10 6.09 2.66
N ALA A 244 11.24 7.07 2.95
CA ALA A 244 11.28 7.83 4.19
C ALA A 244 10.96 6.95 5.42
N VAL A 245 9.99 6.03 5.32
CA VAL A 245 9.67 5.05 6.39
C VAL A 245 10.84 4.11 6.64
N VAL A 246 11.51 3.62 5.59
CA VAL A 246 12.72 2.80 5.73
C VAL A 246 13.83 3.59 6.41
N ALA A 247 14.01 4.86 6.03
CA ALA A 247 14.97 5.76 6.69
C ALA A 247 14.67 5.95 8.18
N ASP A 248 13.41 6.13 8.53
CA ASP A 248 12.98 6.24 9.93
C ASP A 248 13.31 4.98 10.72
N GLY A 249 13.01 3.79 10.16
CA GLY A 249 13.33 2.51 10.79
C GLY A 249 14.83 2.29 11.01
N MET A 250 15.68 2.80 10.10
CA MET A 250 17.12 2.66 10.20
C MET A 250 17.79 3.69 11.11
N SER A 251 17.21 4.89 11.21
CA SER A 251 17.82 6.03 11.93
C SER A 251 17.18 6.34 13.26
N GLY A 252 15.99 5.76 13.55
CA GLY A 252 15.19 6.10 14.74
C GLY A 252 14.52 7.48 14.65
N SER A 253 14.57 8.16 13.51
CA SER A 253 13.92 9.46 13.30
C SER A 253 12.48 9.30 12.85
N LYS A 254 11.76 10.43 12.76
CA LYS A 254 10.43 10.49 12.13
C LYS A 254 10.43 11.55 11.04
N HIS A 255 10.03 11.17 9.84
CA HIS A 255 9.86 12.10 8.73
C HIS A 255 8.50 12.81 8.80
N ASN A 256 8.38 13.93 8.08
CA ASN A 256 7.11 14.60 7.83
C ASN A 256 6.63 14.24 6.41
N SER A 257 5.63 13.37 6.31
CA SER A 257 5.11 12.85 5.03
C SER A 257 4.61 13.96 4.10
N ASN A 258 3.94 15.00 4.62
CA ASN A 258 3.41 16.09 3.79
C ASN A 258 4.53 16.98 3.26
N LYS A 259 5.51 17.30 4.10
CA LYS A 259 6.69 18.06 3.69
C LYS A 259 7.52 17.26 2.66
N GLU A 260 7.60 15.93 2.81
CA GLU A 260 8.25 15.05 1.86
C GLU A 260 7.58 15.15 0.47
N LEU A 261 6.24 15.06 0.40
CA LEU A 261 5.50 15.20 -0.85
C LEU A 261 5.71 16.59 -1.50
N ILE A 262 5.73 17.66 -0.70
CA ILE A 262 6.02 19.01 -1.22
C ILE A 262 7.44 19.06 -1.81
N GLY A 263 8.43 18.53 -1.11
CA GLY A 263 9.82 18.49 -1.61
C GLY A 263 9.95 17.69 -2.90
N GLN A 264 9.32 16.53 -2.97
CA GLN A 264 9.24 15.70 -4.18
C GLN A 264 8.53 16.44 -5.32
N GLY A 265 7.42 17.13 -5.02
CA GLY A 265 6.66 17.90 -5.98
C GLY A 265 7.47 19.05 -6.58
N VAL A 266 8.08 19.88 -5.74
CA VAL A 266 8.94 21.00 -6.18
C VAL A 266 10.13 20.48 -7.02
N ALA A 267 10.74 19.37 -6.61
CA ALA A 267 11.81 18.76 -7.39
C ALA A 267 11.33 18.31 -8.78
N ASN A 268 10.14 17.69 -8.88
CA ASN A 268 9.59 17.25 -10.16
C ASN A 268 9.02 18.41 -11.02
N ILE A 269 8.74 19.58 -10.44
CA ILE A 269 8.46 20.80 -11.21
C ILE A 269 9.74 21.34 -11.84
N ILE A 270 10.83 21.41 -11.06
CA ILE A 270 12.07 22.07 -11.48
C ILE A 270 12.92 21.17 -12.40
N THR A 271 13.02 19.89 -12.11
CA THR A 271 13.89 18.94 -12.83
C THR A 271 13.60 18.90 -14.34
N PRO A 272 12.35 18.84 -14.82
CA PRO A 272 12.05 18.85 -16.25
C PRO A 272 12.47 20.14 -16.97
N LEU A 273 12.50 21.27 -16.28
CA LEU A 273 12.94 22.56 -16.86
C LEU A 273 14.43 22.55 -17.26
N PHE A 274 15.19 21.60 -16.75
CA PHE A 274 16.60 21.37 -17.07
C PHE A 274 16.81 20.06 -17.84
N GLY A 275 15.75 19.51 -18.44
CA GLY A 275 15.80 18.28 -19.22
C GLY A 275 15.92 16.99 -18.41
N GLY A 276 15.75 17.05 -17.07
CA GLY A 276 15.75 15.86 -16.24
C GLY A 276 14.42 15.13 -16.26
N ILE A 277 14.48 13.80 -16.11
CA ILE A 277 13.29 12.93 -16.05
C ILE A 277 12.67 12.93 -14.64
N PRO A 278 11.41 12.47 -14.47
CA PRO A 278 10.78 12.36 -13.18
C PRO A 278 11.61 11.61 -12.14
N ALA A 279 11.57 12.09 -10.91
CA ALA A 279 12.37 11.63 -9.79
C ALA A 279 11.53 11.29 -8.57
N THR A 280 12.06 10.41 -7.73
CA THR A 280 11.49 10.10 -6.42
C THR A 280 12.57 9.77 -5.40
N GLY A 281 12.20 9.58 -4.14
CA GLY A 281 13.10 9.11 -3.10
C GLY A 281 13.58 7.69 -3.36
N ALA A 282 14.89 7.46 -3.39
CA ALA A 282 15.48 6.18 -3.71
C ALA A 282 15.81 5.38 -2.45
N ILE A 283 15.06 4.31 -2.16
CA ILE A 283 15.22 3.47 -0.95
C ILE A 283 16.67 3.01 -0.77
N ALA A 284 17.27 2.39 -1.80
CA ALA A 284 18.62 1.84 -1.71
C ALA A 284 19.69 2.92 -1.48
N ARG A 285 19.58 4.08 -2.16
CA ARG A 285 20.51 5.21 -1.97
C ARG A 285 20.32 5.86 -0.60
N THR A 286 19.11 6.01 -0.12
CA THR A 286 18.77 6.51 1.22
C THR A 286 19.33 5.58 2.31
N ALA A 287 19.15 4.27 2.17
CA ALA A 287 19.73 3.29 3.08
C ALA A 287 21.26 3.33 3.08
N THR A 288 21.88 3.47 1.90
CA THR A 288 23.33 3.61 1.77
C THR A 288 23.82 4.90 2.42
N ASN A 289 23.10 6.02 2.26
CA ASN A 289 23.40 7.29 2.91
C ASN A 289 23.46 7.14 4.44
N ILE A 290 22.46 6.50 5.04
CA ILE A 290 22.42 6.24 6.49
C ILE A 290 23.56 5.32 6.93
N LYS A 291 23.79 4.20 6.23
CA LYS A 291 24.87 3.24 6.54
C LYS A 291 26.27 3.88 6.49
N ASN A 292 26.46 4.91 5.67
CA ASN A 292 27.72 5.66 5.59
C ASN A 292 27.77 6.86 6.54
N GLY A 293 26.87 6.93 7.54
CA GLY A 293 26.91 7.90 8.63
C GLY A 293 26.32 9.27 8.27
N ALA A 294 25.33 9.34 7.38
CA ALA A 294 24.59 10.58 7.16
C ALA A 294 23.83 10.97 8.43
N VAL A 295 23.85 12.27 8.77
CA VAL A 295 23.16 12.83 9.93
C VAL A 295 22.24 14.00 9.58
N SER A 296 22.33 14.52 8.34
CA SER A 296 21.60 15.70 7.91
C SER A 296 21.35 15.72 6.39
N PRO A 297 20.46 16.57 5.89
CA PRO A 297 20.20 16.77 4.47
C PRO A 297 21.43 17.22 3.65
N VAL A 298 22.46 17.75 4.31
CA VAL A 298 23.71 18.17 3.66
C VAL A 298 24.36 17.01 2.88
N SER A 299 24.19 15.76 3.34
CA SER A 299 24.69 14.59 2.59
C SER A 299 24.09 14.48 1.19
N GLY A 300 22.81 14.82 1.01
CA GLY A 300 22.16 14.83 -0.30
C GLY A 300 22.58 16.02 -1.17
N VAL A 301 22.88 17.17 -0.58
CA VAL A 301 23.47 18.31 -1.32
C VAL A 301 24.86 17.93 -1.82
N VAL A 302 25.70 17.35 -0.96
CA VAL A 302 27.04 16.86 -1.34
C VAL A 302 26.92 15.79 -2.43
N HIS A 303 25.95 14.88 -2.34
CA HIS A 303 25.66 13.90 -3.39
C HIS A 303 25.44 14.58 -4.76
N GLY A 304 24.56 15.59 -4.84
CA GLY A 304 24.29 16.32 -6.08
C GLY A 304 25.51 17.07 -6.61
N ILE A 305 26.27 17.71 -5.73
CA ILE A 305 27.54 18.42 -6.10
C ILE A 305 28.58 17.43 -6.63
N VAL A 306 28.74 16.26 -6.01
CA VAL A 306 29.66 15.22 -6.50
C VAL A 306 29.26 14.74 -7.88
N VAL A 307 27.98 14.49 -8.13
CA VAL A 307 27.49 14.08 -9.45
C VAL A 307 27.75 15.17 -10.50
N LEU A 308 27.52 16.44 -10.14
CA LEU A 308 27.82 17.59 -11.01
C LEU A 308 29.31 17.68 -11.35
N LEU A 309 30.18 17.57 -10.35
CA LEU A 309 31.64 17.60 -10.58
C LEU A 309 32.09 16.45 -11.48
N VAL A 310 31.56 15.26 -11.28
CA VAL A 310 31.88 14.11 -12.14
C VAL A 310 31.37 14.31 -13.57
N LEU A 311 30.16 14.88 -13.75
CA LEU A 311 29.68 15.23 -15.09
C LEU A 311 30.65 16.17 -15.80
N VAL A 312 31.04 17.25 -15.17
CA VAL A 312 31.91 18.27 -15.80
C VAL A 312 33.32 17.72 -16.09
N LEU A 313 33.89 16.90 -15.19
CA LEU A 313 35.27 16.44 -15.29
C LEU A 313 35.43 15.13 -16.07
N PHE A 314 34.44 14.23 -16.01
CA PHE A 314 34.55 12.85 -16.49
C PHE A 314 33.52 12.46 -17.56
N ALA A 315 32.73 13.39 -18.11
CA ALA A 315 31.75 13.10 -19.17
C ALA A 315 32.35 12.37 -20.39
N PRO A 316 33.55 12.77 -20.92
CA PRO A 316 34.14 12.06 -22.05
C PRO A 316 34.51 10.60 -21.76
N TYR A 317 34.87 10.29 -20.52
CA TYR A 317 35.15 8.90 -20.10
C TYR A 317 33.86 8.09 -19.91
N ALA A 318 32.78 8.72 -19.48
CA ALA A 318 31.47 8.08 -19.35
C ALA A 318 30.93 7.63 -20.71
N SER A 319 31.24 8.36 -21.80
CA SER A 319 30.86 7.97 -23.16
C SER A 319 31.52 6.65 -23.63
N LYS A 320 32.65 6.26 -23.04
CA LYS A 320 33.35 5.00 -23.34
C LYS A 320 32.80 3.79 -22.61
N VAL A 321 31.85 3.97 -21.69
CA VAL A 321 31.27 2.88 -20.92
C VAL A 321 30.46 1.96 -21.84
N PRO A 322 30.69 0.63 -21.83
CA PRO A 322 29.91 -0.32 -22.61
C PRO A 322 28.46 -0.43 -22.16
N LEU A 323 27.53 -0.50 -23.10
CA LEU A 323 26.11 -0.75 -22.77
C LEU A 323 25.93 -2.11 -22.07
N ALA A 324 26.71 -3.11 -22.47
CA ALA A 324 26.75 -4.42 -21.83
C ALA A 324 27.11 -4.35 -20.33
N SER A 325 27.85 -3.31 -19.89
CA SER A 325 28.18 -3.10 -18.47
C SER A 325 27.02 -2.53 -17.64
N MET A 326 26.06 -1.84 -18.29
CA MET A 326 24.89 -1.29 -17.60
C MET A 326 23.86 -2.36 -17.30
N ALA A 327 23.74 -3.39 -18.15
CA ALA A 327 22.74 -4.45 -18.02
C ALA A 327 22.85 -5.23 -16.69
N PRO A 328 24.02 -5.78 -16.28
CA PRO A 328 24.12 -6.52 -15.01
C PRO A 328 23.86 -5.63 -13.79
N ILE A 329 24.16 -4.34 -13.84
CA ILE A 329 23.84 -3.40 -12.75
C ILE A 329 22.32 -3.31 -12.57
N LEU A 330 21.58 -3.08 -13.66
CA LEU A 330 20.12 -3.02 -13.61
C LEU A 330 19.49 -4.36 -13.28
N MET A 331 20.05 -5.48 -13.74
CA MET A 331 19.60 -6.82 -13.36
C MET A 331 19.75 -7.07 -11.85
N VAL A 332 20.87 -6.66 -11.25
CA VAL A 332 21.07 -6.76 -9.79
C VAL A 332 20.13 -5.83 -9.03
N VAL A 333 19.88 -4.62 -9.53
CA VAL A 333 18.90 -3.70 -8.95
C VAL A 333 17.50 -4.32 -9.01
N ALA A 334 17.08 -4.85 -10.16
CA ALA A 334 15.81 -5.53 -10.34
C ALA A 334 15.67 -6.73 -9.38
N TRP A 335 16.71 -7.55 -9.26
CA TRP A 335 16.75 -8.68 -8.33
C TRP A 335 16.55 -8.26 -6.87
N ASN A 336 17.20 -7.17 -6.46
CA ASN A 336 17.06 -6.64 -5.11
C ASN A 336 15.69 -5.97 -4.86
N MET A 337 15.12 -5.33 -5.89
CA MET A 337 13.82 -4.66 -5.83
C MET A 337 12.64 -5.63 -5.83
N SER A 338 12.84 -6.86 -6.31
CA SER A 338 11.76 -7.86 -6.46
C SER A 338 11.14 -8.32 -5.13
N GLU A 339 11.76 -8.00 -3.98
CA GLU A 339 11.31 -8.44 -2.64
C GLU A 339 10.87 -9.91 -2.59
N ARG A 340 11.54 -10.77 -3.35
CA ARG A 340 11.16 -12.17 -3.63
C ARG A 340 10.80 -12.99 -2.38
N HIS A 341 11.50 -12.75 -1.26
CA HIS A 341 11.22 -13.46 -0.01
C HIS A 341 9.83 -13.13 0.53
N LEU A 342 9.46 -11.84 0.51
CA LEU A 342 8.13 -11.40 0.92
C LEU A 342 7.07 -11.87 -0.07
N PHE A 343 7.35 -11.77 -1.38
CA PHE A 343 6.46 -12.25 -2.44
C PHE A 343 6.10 -13.73 -2.25
N PHE A 344 7.11 -14.62 -2.20
CA PHE A 344 6.86 -16.05 -2.04
C PHE A 344 6.23 -16.41 -0.69
N ASN A 345 6.60 -15.72 0.39
CA ASN A 345 5.99 -15.94 1.69
C ASN A 345 4.50 -15.60 1.67
N MET A 346 4.11 -14.46 1.07
CA MET A 346 2.71 -14.07 0.96
C MET A 346 1.91 -15.03 0.07
N VAL A 347 2.47 -15.50 -1.05
CA VAL A 347 1.82 -16.50 -1.91
C VAL A 347 1.57 -17.81 -1.15
N LYS A 348 2.50 -18.25 -0.30
CA LYS A 348 2.38 -19.50 0.49
C LYS A 348 1.25 -19.46 1.52
N ILE A 349 0.91 -18.29 2.06
CA ILE A 349 -0.13 -18.14 3.09
C ILE A 349 -1.54 -18.39 2.52
N LYS A 350 -1.73 -18.27 1.19
CA LYS A 350 -3.00 -18.53 0.47
C LYS A 350 -4.19 -17.74 1.03
N THR A 351 -3.98 -16.46 1.31
CA THR A 351 -5.02 -15.54 1.79
C THR A 351 -5.55 -14.68 0.64
N THR A 352 -6.56 -13.88 0.94
CA THR A 352 -7.07 -12.83 0.05
C THR A 352 -5.95 -11.87 -0.38
N ASP A 353 -5.00 -11.61 0.50
CA ASP A 353 -3.84 -10.77 0.22
C ASP A 353 -2.91 -11.41 -0.82
N SER A 354 -2.79 -12.75 -0.83
CA SER A 354 -2.06 -13.49 -1.86
C SER A 354 -2.69 -13.33 -3.24
N LEU A 355 -4.02 -13.30 -3.31
CA LEU A 355 -4.75 -13.08 -4.55
C LEU A 355 -4.51 -11.68 -5.11
N ILE A 356 -4.60 -10.64 -4.26
CA ILE A 356 -4.30 -9.25 -4.64
C ILE A 356 -2.89 -9.14 -5.19
N LEU A 357 -1.90 -9.72 -4.49
CA LEU A 357 -0.50 -9.71 -4.88
C LEU A 357 -0.28 -10.34 -6.26
N VAL A 358 -0.83 -11.54 -6.49
CA VAL A 358 -0.66 -12.27 -7.76
C VAL A 358 -1.33 -11.52 -8.90
N ILE A 359 -2.55 -11.02 -8.71
CA ILE A 359 -3.27 -10.25 -9.74
C ILE A 359 -2.50 -8.97 -10.07
N THR A 360 -2.06 -8.21 -9.06
CA THR A 360 -1.26 -6.99 -9.29
C THR A 360 0.04 -7.31 -10.02
N PHE A 361 0.73 -8.38 -9.65
CA PHE A 361 1.95 -8.84 -10.33
C PHE A 361 1.70 -9.16 -11.80
N LEU A 362 0.68 -9.98 -12.10
CA LEU A 362 0.35 -10.38 -13.47
C LEU A 362 -0.06 -9.17 -14.33
N LEU A 363 -0.90 -8.29 -13.80
CA LEU A 363 -1.28 -7.07 -14.51
C LEU A 363 -0.08 -6.16 -14.75
N THR A 364 0.86 -6.07 -13.81
CA THR A 364 2.09 -5.27 -13.98
C THR A 364 2.95 -5.81 -15.11
N VAL A 365 3.07 -7.14 -15.24
CA VAL A 365 3.95 -7.77 -16.25
C VAL A 365 3.29 -7.80 -17.63
N PHE A 366 2.01 -8.13 -17.72
CA PHE A 366 1.35 -8.48 -18.99
C PHE A 366 0.43 -7.41 -19.56
N GLU A 367 0.00 -6.47 -18.74
CA GLU A 367 -0.78 -5.30 -19.12
C GLU A 367 0.07 -4.03 -19.00
N ASN A 368 -0.54 -2.92 -18.63
CA ASN A 368 0.18 -1.68 -18.35
C ASN A 368 0.21 -1.39 -16.83
N LEU A 369 1.26 -0.72 -16.40
CA LEU A 369 1.48 -0.38 -14.99
C LEU A 369 0.37 0.46 -14.38
N THR A 370 -0.26 1.32 -15.16
CA THR A 370 -1.37 2.17 -14.73
C THR A 370 -2.55 1.32 -14.30
N SER A 371 -2.99 0.41 -15.18
CA SER A 371 -4.09 -0.52 -14.90
C SER A 371 -3.77 -1.46 -13.74
N ALA A 372 -2.52 -1.90 -13.60
CA ALA A 372 -2.11 -2.76 -12.50
C ALA A 372 -2.31 -2.10 -11.13
N VAL A 373 -1.91 -0.83 -10.99
CA VAL A 373 -2.08 -0.07 -9.75
C VAL A 373 -3.56 0.24 -9.49
N GLU A 374 -4.30 0.70 -10.51
CA GLU A 374 -5.72 1.02 -10.39
C GLU A 374 -6.53 -0.23 -9.97
N VAL A 375 -6.39 -1.33 -10.70
CA VAL A 375 -7.12 -2.59 -10.41
C VAL A 375 -6.67 -3.19 -9.08
N GLY A 376 -5.36 -3.20 -8.79
CA GLY A 376 -4.82 -3.69 -7.54
C GLY A 376 -5.38 -2.95 -6.33
N LEU A 377 -5.48 -1.61 -6.41
CA LEU A 377 -6.02 -0.78 -5.35
C LEU A 377 -7.54 -0.99 -5.18
N ILE A 378 -8.30 -1.00 -6.29
CA ILE A 378 -9.75 -1.25 -6.27
C ILE A 378 -10.03 -2.62 -5.66
N LEU A 379 -9.33 -3.66 -6.11
CA LEU A 379 -9.48 -5.02 -5.60
C LEU A 379 -9.16 -5.09 -4.10
N ALA A 380 -8.09 -4.44 -3.66
CA ALA A 380 -7.71 -4.40 -2.26
C ALA A 380 -8.77 -3.73 -1.38
N VAL A 381 -9.37 -2.61 -1.85
CA VAL A 381 -10.46 -1.93 -1.15
C VAL A 381 -11.71 -2.80 -1.07
N LEU A 382 -12.12 -3.42 -2.19
CA LEU A 382 -13.29 -4.30 -2.23
C LEU A 382 -13.14 -5.51 -1.29
N LEU A 383 -11.96 -6.14 -1.31
CA LEU A 383 -11.70 -7.30 -0.45
C LEU A 383 -11.54 -6.91 1.02
N PHE A 384 -11.04 -5.70 1.32
CA PHE A 384 -11.04 -5.15 2.67
C PHE A 384 -12.46 -4.92 3.18
N ILE A 385 -13.33 -4.29 2.37
CA ILE A 385 -14.76 -4.08 2.71
C ILE A 385 -15.44 -5.41 2.99
N LYS A 386 -15.23 -6.41 2.12
CA LYS A 386 -15.79 -7.75 2.33
C LYS A 386 -15.30 -8.37 3.64
N ARG A 387 -13.99 -8.35 3.90
CA ARG A 387 -13.41 -8.89 5.16
C ARG A 387 -13.98 -8.19 6.40
N MET A 388 -14.13 -6.86 6.34
CA MET A 388 -14.74 -6.10 7.44
C MET A 388 -16.22 -6.45 7.63
N SER A 389 -16.94 -6.71 6.54
CA SER A 389 -18.35 -7.17 6.59
C SER A 389 -18.46 -8.56 7.24
N ASP A 390 -17.54 -9.46 6.93
CA ASP A 390 -17.52 -10.83 7.48
C ASP A 390 -17.14 -10.87 8.98
N THR A 391 -16.67 -9.76 9.57
CA THR A 391 -16.37 -9.68 11.01
C THR A 391 -17.56 -9.39 11.90
N ILE A 392 -18.72 -9.05 11.31
CA ILE A 392 -19.91 -8.83 12.12
C ILE A 392 -20.43 -10.16 12.68
N VAL A 393 -20.64 -10.19 13.98
CA VAL A 393 -21.24 -11.32 14.67
C VAL A 393 -22.52 -10.84 15.35
N THR A 394 -23.61 -11.52 15.06
CA THR A 394 -24.91 -11.26 15.69
C THR A 394 -25.47 -12.57 16.20
N GLU A 395 -25.38 -12.78 17.50
CA GLU A 395 -25.76 -14.03 18.15
C GLU A 395 -26.78 -13.78 19.25
N LYS A 396 -27.80 -14.67 19.33
CA LYS A 396 -28.67 -14.69 20.47
C LYS A 396 -27.91 -15.21 21.68
N VAL A 397 -28.05 -14.54 22.83
CA VAL A 397 -27.34 -14.85 24.04
C VAL A 397 -28.27 -14.85 25.25
N LEU A 398 -27.91 -15.60 26.27
CA LEU A 398 -28.59 -15.61 27.57
C LEU A 398 -27.56 -15.51 28.70
N PRO A 399 -27.98 -15.07 29.91
CA PRO A 399 -27.11 -15.13 31.09
C PRO A 399 -26.67 -16.56 31.38
N ASN A 400 -25.37 -16.77 31.59
CA ASN A 400 -24.85 -18.09 31.94
C ASN A 400 -25.10 -18.38 33.45
N PRO A 401 -25.93 -19.36 33.78
CA PRO A 401 -26.30 -19.65 35.17
C PRO A 401 -25.13 -20.13 36.00
N ASN A 402 -24.09 -20.69 35.36
CA ASN A 402 -22.91 -21.27 36.04
C ASN A 402 -21.79 -20.25 36.27
N ASN A 403 -21.93 -19.02 35.75
CA ASN A 403 -20.90 -18.00 35.87
C ASN A 403 -21.26 -16.98 36.95
N LYS A 404 -20.43 -16.90 38.01
CA LYS A 404 -20.60 -15.94 39.12
C LYS A 404 -20.60 -14.47 38.68
N HIS A 405 -20.02 -14.16 37.53
CA HIS A 405 -19.92 -12.80 36.97
C HIS A 405 -21.05 -12.43 35.99
N GLN A 406 -22.11 -13.23 35.91
CA GLN A 406 -23.31 -12.98 35.08
C GLN A 406 -22.98 -12.65 33.60
N GLN A 407 -21.95 -13.27 33.04
CA GLN A 407 -21.65 -13.12 31.62
C GLN A 407 -22.72 -13.80 30.77
N VAL A 408 -23.13 -13.15 29.68
CA VAL A 408 -24.01 -13.76 28.70
C VAL A 408 -23.21 -14.64 27.75
N ASP A 409 -23.80 -15.76 27.32
CA ASP A 409 -23.14 -16.74 26.45
C ASP A 409 -24.16 -17.24 25.40
N SER A 410 -23.76 -17.38 24.13
CA SER A 410 -24.59 -17.93 23.07
C SER A 410 -24.76 -19.45 23.21
N ARG A 411 -23.77 -20.14 23.78
CA ARG A 411 -23.79 -21.61 23.97
C ARG A 411 -24.84 -22.09 24.94
N VAL A 412 -25.36 -21.24 25.81
CA VAL A 412 -26.46 -21.62 26.75
C VAL A 412 -27.84 -21.50 26.11
N VAL A 413 -27.96 -20.94 24.92
CA VAL A 413 -29.24 -20.83 24.21
C VAL A 413 -29.56 -22.17 23.55
N THR A 414 -30.61 -22.85 24.04
CA THR A 414 -31.10 -24.10 23.46
C THR A 414 -32.63 -24.03 23.31
N SER A 415 -33.21 -24.99 22.60
CA SER A 415 -34.68 -25.05 22.44
C SER A 415 -35.45 -25.17 23.78
N THR A 416 -34.79 -25.70 24.82
CA THR A 416 -35.34 -25.84 26.17
C THR A 416 -34.89 -24.75 27.13
N HIS A 417 -33.86 -23.95 26.77
CA HIS A 417 -33.33 -22.86 27.57
C HIS A 417 -33.30 -21.57 26.71
N ASP A 418 -34.51 -21.00 26.51
CA ASP A 418 -34.72 -19.76 25.78
C ASP A 418 -36.00 -19.06 26.29
N CYS A 419 -35.96 -17.73 26.41
CA CYS A 419 -37.16 -17.01 26.86
C CYS A 419 -38.03 -16.63 25.67
N PRO A 420 -39.30 -17.05 25.63
CA PRO A 420 -40.22 -16.67 24.54
C PRO A 420 -40.63 -15.20 24.56
N GLN A 421 -40.38 -14.48 25.68
CA GLN A 421 -40.79 -13.09 25.84
C GLN A 421 -39.61 -12.09 25.74
N ILE A 422 -38.36 -12.51 26.01
CA ILE A 422 -37.17 -11.66 25.91
C ILE A 422 -36.18 -12.33 24.96
N SER A 423 -35.73 -11.58 23.97
CA SER A 423 -34.62 -11.98 23.10
C SER A 423 -33.47 -11.02 23.29
N ILE A 424 -32.29 -11.54 23.62
CA ILE A 424 -31.06 -10.77 23.80
C ILE A 424 -30.10 -11.12 22.65
N TYR A 425 -29.65 -10.11 21.93
CA TYR A 425 -28.65 -10.28 20.88
C TYR A 425 -27.36 -9.54 21.23
N ASN A 426 -26.25 -10.23 21.13
CA ASN A 426 -24.93 -9.64 21.18
C ASN A 426 -24.54 -9.23 19.76
N VAL A 427 -24.21 -7.96 19.56
CA VAL A 427 -23.81 -7.40 18.27
C VAL A 427 -22.35 -6.97 18.40
N GLU A 428 -21.49 -7.59 17.60
CA GLU A 428 -20.05 -7.34 17.60
C GLU A 428 -19.58 -6.94 16.20
N GLY A 429 -18.68 -5.96 16.11
CA GLY A 429 -18.13 -5.47 14.86
C GLY A 429 -18.79 -4.18 14.35
N PRO A 430 -18.25 -3.60 13.28
CA PRO A 430 -18.74 -2.35 12.72
C PRO A 430 -20.02 -2.56 11.92
N LEU A 431 -21.04 -1.75 12.22
CA LEU A 431 -22.32 -1.71 11.48
C LEU A 431 -22.24 -0.65 10.38
N PHE A 432 -21.97 -1.07 9.17
CA PHE A 432 -21.83 -0.21 8.00
C PHE A 432 -22.49 -0.85 6.77
N PHE A 433 -22.52 -0.14 5.65
CA PHE A 433 -23.23 -0.57 4.43
C PHE A 433 -22.94 -2.01 3.99
N GLY A 434 -21.72 -2.52 4.20
CA GLY A 434 -21.34 -3.89 3.84
C GLY A 434 -21.89 -4.98 4.79
N ALA A 435 -22.23 -4.64 6.03
CA ALA A 435 -22.59 -5.58 7.10
C ALA A 435 -24.05 -5.45 7.56
N ALA A 436 -24.69 -4.33 7.27
CA ALA A 436 -25.99 -3.95 7.84
C ALA A 436 -27.13 -4.91 7.45
N GLN A 437 -27.13 -5.41 6.22
CA GLN A 437 -28.15 -6.36 5.76
C GLN A 437 -28.06 -7.71 6.50
N THR A 438 -26.85 -8.22 6.71
CA THR A 438 -26.62 -9.48 7.46
C THR A 438 -27.08 -9.32 8.90
N PHE A 439 -26.81 -8.17 9.51
CA PHE A 439 -27.29 -7.83 10.86
C PHE A 439 -28.82 -7.86 10.96
N GLU A 440 -29.52 -7.17 10.06
CA GLU A 440 -30.98 -7.16 10.02
C GLU A 440 -31.57 -8.57 9.86
N GLN A 441 -31.06 -9.32 8.88
CA GLN A 441 -31.52 -10.69 8.60
C GLN A 441 -31.31 -11.62 9.78
N SER A 442 -30.18 -11.50 10.50
CA SER A 442 -29.89 -12.32 11.68
C SER A 442 -30.89 -12.07 12.82
N ILE A 443 -31.37 -10.85 12.99
CA ILE A 443 -32.32 -10.52 14.03
C ILE A 443 -33.76 -10.88 13.60
N ILE A 444 -34.18 -10.43 12.42
CA ILE A 444 -35.55 -10.64 11.95
C ILE A 444 -35.84 -12.12 11.67
N GLY A 445 -34.84 -12.82 11.04
CA GLY A 445 -35.01 -14.25 10.68
C GLY A 445 -35.11 -15.20 11.86
N THR A 446 -34.56 -14.86 13.02
CA THR A 446 -34.57 -15.71 14.22
C THR A 446 -35.70 -15.38 15.19
N THR A 447 -36.51 -14.35 14.93
CA THR A 447 -37.60 -13.89 15.81
C THR A 447 -38.96 -14.52 15.50
N HIS A 448 -39.00 -15.82 15.26
CA HIS A 448 -40.27 -16.53 15.04
C HIS A 448 -41.24 -16.47 16.23
N SER A 449 -40.73 -16.26 17.45
CA SER A 449 -41.53 -16.25 18.68
C SER A 449 -42.19 -14.91 19.03
N LYS A 450 -42.01 -13.84 18.24
CA LYS A 450 -42.46 -12.47 18.51
C LYS A 450 -42.23 -12.06 19.98
N PRO A 451 -41.01 -11.94 20.45
CA PRO A 451 -40.73 -11.59 21.84
C PRO A 451 -41.29 -10.21 22.17
N LYS A 452 -41.65 -10.01 23.43
CA LYS A 452 -42.16 -8.73 23.94
C LYS A 452 -41.04 -7.70 24.10
N VAL A 453 -39.81 -8.18 24.39
CA VAL A 453 -38.62 -7.32 24.55
C VAL A 453 -37.47 -7.84 23.67
N LEU A 454 -36.89 -6.95 22.88
CA LEU A 454 -35.66 -7.15 22.15
C LEU A 454 -34.57 -6.31 22.83
N LEU A 455 -33.53 -6.96 23.39
CA LEU A 455 -32.36 -6.29 23.96
C LEU A 455 -31.18 -6.47 23.03
N LEU A 456 -30.66 -5.35 22.50
CA LEU A 456 -29.47 -5.28 21.68
C LEU A 456 -28.28 -4.84 22.52
N ARG A 457 -27.28 -5.73 22.66
CA ARG A 457 -26.00 -5.40 23.30
C ARG A 457 -25.06 -4.85 22.25
N MET A 458 -24.81 -3.52 22.28
CA MET A 458 -23.99 -2.81 21.29
C MET A 458 -22.63 -2.35 21.84
N GLY A 459 -22.18 -2.93 22.94
CA GLY A 459 -20.90 -2.55 23.59
C GLY A 459 -19.67 -2.86 22.74
N GLN A 460 -19.77 -3.75 21.77
CA GLN A 460 -18.71 -4.12 20.85
C GLN A 460 -18.95 -3.61 19.42
N VAL A 461 -19.85 -2.62 19.24
CA VAL A 461 -20.07 -1.91 17.98
C VAL A 461 -19.25 -0.61 17.99
N PRO A 462 -18.06 -0.57 17.37
CA PRO A 462 -17.19 0.60 17.41
C PRO A 462 -17.63 1.72 16.46
N LEU A 463 -18.36 1.35 15.39
CA LEU A 463 -18.74 2.23 14.30
C LEU A 463 -20.17 1.89 13.84
N LEU A 464 -20.96 2.92 13.62
CA LEU A 464 -22.27 2.87 12.96
C LEU A 464 -22.28 3.95 11.87
N ASP A 465 -22.57 3.59 10.63
CA ASP A 465 -22.81 4.55 9.56
C ASP A 465 -24.31 4.78 9.32
N THR A 466 -24.67 5.66 8.40
CA THR A 466 -26.07 5.97 8.08
C THR A 466 -26.83 4.78 7.50
N THR A 467 -26.14 3.89 6.79
CA THR A 467 -26.78 2.66 6.26
C THR A 467 -27.05 1.68 7.39
N GLY A 468 -26.08 1.43 8.28
CA GLY A 468 -26.27 0.60 9.46
C GLY A 468 -27.36 1.13 10.39
N GLU A 469 -27.46 2.44 10.53
CA GLU A 469 -28.54 3.09 11.28
C GLU A 469 -29.90 2.86 10.63
N SER A 470 -30.02 2.96 9.30
CA SER A 470 -31.28 2.70 8.59
C SER A 470 -31.78 1.26 8.81
N TYR A 471 -30.90 0.26 8.76
CA TYR A 471 -31.26 -1.12 9.07
C TYR A 471 -31.62 -1.33 10.54
N LEU A 472 -30.93 -0.67 11.47
CA LEU A 472 -31.31 -0.66 12.88
C LEU A 472 -32.70 -0.02 13.08
N SER A 473 -32.98 1.08 12.38
CA SER A 473 -34.28 1.74 12.37
C SER A 473 -35.40 0.82 11.88
N ASN A 474 -35.16 0.03 10.82
CA ASN A 474 -36.09 -0.98 10.33
C ASN A 474 -36.43 -2.02 11.42
N ILE A 475 -35.38 -2.52 12.11
CA ILE A 475 -35.57 -3.46 13.24
C ILE A 475 -36.42 -2.82 14.33
N VAL A 476 -36.08 -1.58 14.73
CA VAL A 476 -36.81 -0.84 15.77
C VAL A 476 -38.29 -0.66 15.38
N HIS A 477 -38.56 -0.18 14.16
CA HIS A 477 -39.94 0.01 13.68
C HIS A 477 -40.72 -1.29 13.56
N HIS A 478 -40.06 -2.38 13.16
CA HIS A 478 -40.69 -3.70 13.10
C HIS A 478 -41.09 -4.18 14.48
N PHE A 479 -40.20 -4.06 15.47
CA PHE A 479 -40.45 -4.51 16.85
C PHE A 479 -41.38 -3.59 17.63
N SER A 480 -41.33 -2.28 17.45
CA SER A 480 -42.18 -1.32 18.16
C SER A 480 -43.69 -1.55 17.97
N LYS A 481 -44.08 -2.30 16.92
CA LYS A 481 -45.46 -2.70 16.69
C LYS A 481 -45.99 -3.74 17.68
N HIS A 482 -45.09 -4.52 18.31
CA HIS A 482 -45.47 -5.70 19.11
C HIS A 482 -44.74 -5.77 20.45
N GLY A 483 -43.70 -4.97 20.65
CA GLY A 483 -42.84 -5.04 21.81
C GLY A 483 -41.95 -3.82 21.97
N LEU A 484 -40.93 -3.95 22.81
CA LEU A 484 -40.02 -2.92 23.26
C LEU A 484 -38.59 -3.24 22.81
N VAL A 485 -37.89 -2.25 22.31
CA VAL A 485 -36.46 -2.38 21.99
C VAL A 485 -35.62 -1.67 23.04
N LEU A 486 -34.65 -2.39 23.62
CA LEU A 486 -33.69 -1.88 24.58
C LEU A 486 -32.30 -1.97 24.00
N ILE A 487 -31.46 -1.00 24.32
CA ILE A 487 -30.04 -0.98 23.88
C ILE A 487 -29.14 -0.88 25.11
N SER A 488 -28.12 -1.75 25.17
CA SER A 488 -27.15 -1.70 26.26
C SER A 488 -25.71 -1.53 25.76
N GLY A 489 -24.92 -0.74 26.51
CA GLY A 489 -23.49 -0.57 26.30
C GLY A 489 -23.11 0.22 25.05
N ILE A 490 -24.00 1.02 24.49
CA ILE A 490 -23.72 1.75 23.24
C ILE A 490 -22.54 2.70 23.37
N LYS A 491 -21.64 2.67 22.38
CA LYS A 491 -20.44 3.53 22.35
C LYS A 491 -20.77 4.96 21.91
N PRO A 492 -19.90 5.95 22.20
CA PRO A 492 -20.15 7.37 21.92
C PRO A 492 -20.45 7.67 20.44
N GLN A 493 -19.72 7.06 19.49
CA GLN A 493 -19.91 7.33 18.06
C GLN A 493 -21.28 6.84 17.56
N PRO A 494 -21.70 5.56 17.76
CA PRO A 494 -23.04 5.11 17.44
C PRO A 494 -24.14 5.93 18.15
N LYS A 495 -23.99 6.22 19.44
CA LYS A 495 -24.97 7.03 20.19
C LYS A 495 -25.14 8.43 19.57
N THR A 496 -24.05 9.09 19.20
CA THR A 496 -24.10 10.42 18.57
C THR A 496 -24.83 10.38 17.23
N LEU A 497 -24.65 9.30 16.45
CA LEU A 497 -25.38 9.14 15.20
C LEU A 497 -26.88 8.96 15.43
N LEU A 498 -27.30 8.07 16.35
CA LEU A 498 -28.70 7.85 16.68
C LEU A 498 -29.41 9.13 17.16
N ILE A 499 -28.71 9.97 17.92
CA ILE A 499 -29.23 11.29 18.32
C ILE A 499 -29.43 12.20 17.11
N LYS A 500 -28.45 12.23 16.19
CA LYS A 500 -28.53 13.09 14.99
C LYS A 500 -29.62 12.66 14.01
N THR A 501 -29.90 11.36 13.89
CA THR A 501 -30.96 10.83 13.00
C THR A 501 -32.34 10.84 13.65
N GLY A 502 -32.42 11.09 14.96
CA GLY A 502 -33.67 11.05 15.71
C GLY A 502 -34.09 9.65 16.18
N LEU A 503 -33.38 8.59 15.78
CA LEU A 503 -33.72 7.21 16.19
C LEU A 503 -33.57 7.02 17.71
N TYR A 504 -32.72 7.80 18.36
CA TYR A 504 -32.57 7.82 19.82
C TYR A 504 -33.88 8.19 20.54
N GLU A 505 -34.64 9.15 20.01
CA GLU A 505 -35.94 9.58 20.55
C GLU A 505 -37.03 8.56 20.22
N VAL A 506 -36.98 7.92 19.05
CA VAL A 506 -37.94 6.86 18.63
C VAL A 506 -37.84 5.65 19.54
N ILE A 507 -36.65 5.21 19.91
CA ILE A 507 -36.42 4.11 20.86
C ILE A 507 -36.85 4.51 22.27
N GLY A 508 -36.67 5.77 22.64
CA GLY A 508 -36.90 6.33 23.96
C GLY A 508 -35.65 6.40 24.80
N LYS A 509 -35.44 7.55 25.45
CA LYS A 509 -34.21 7.84 26.25
C LYS A 509 -34.00 6.84 27.39
N ASP A 510 -35.10 6.37 28.00
CA ASP A 510 -35.10 5.46 29.14
C ASP A 510 -34.81 4.00 28.75
N HIS A 511 -34.67 3.71 27.45
CA HIS A 511 -34.39 2.39 26.91
C HIS A 511 -32.90 2.16 26.57
N PHE A 512 -32.04 3.12 26.94
CA PHE A 512 -30.59 3.01 26.78
C PHE A 512 -29.93 2.81 28.15
N PHE A 513 -29.18 1.72 28.26
CA PHE A 513 -28.54 1.30 29.51
C PHE A 513 -27.02 1.18 29.32
N ASP A 514 -26.27 1.61 30.32
CA ASP A 514 -24.81 1.45 30.29
C ASP A 514 -24.40 -0.01 30.50
N HIS A 515 -25.17 -0.76 31.32
CA HIS A 515 -24.90 -2.15 31.67
C HIS A 515 -26.03 -3.08 31.26
N THR A 516 -25.66 -4.24 30.69
CA THR A 516 -26.63 -5.26 30.25
C THR A 516 -27.49 -5.82 31.39
N GLY A 517 -26.92 -5.95 32.62
CA GLY A 517 -27.65 -6.41 33.78
C GLY A 517 -28.88 -5.52 34.09
N VAL A 518 -28.67 -4.21 34.14
CA VAL A 518 -29.77 -3.24 34.39
C VAL A 518 -30.84 -3.29 33.31
N ALA A 519 -30.38 -3.47 32.04
CA ALA A 519 -31.32 -3.65 30.93
C ALA A 519 -32.13 -4.95 31.02
N ILE A 520 -31.56 -6.03 31.55
CA ILE A 520 -32.25 -7.30 31.81
C ILE A 520 -33.26 -7.12 32.94
N ASP A 521 -32.89 -6.47 34.04
CA ASP A 521 -33.80 -6.21 35.16
C ASP A 521 -35.01 -5.41 34.68
N TYR A 522 -34.79 -4.34 33.91
CA TYR A 522 -35.88 -3.57 33.31
C TYR A 522 -36.73 -4.40 32.34
N ALA A 523 -36.12 -5.28 31.54
CA ALA A 523 -36.86 -6.19 30.64
C ALA A 523 -37.74 -7.19 31.40
N LEU A 524 -37.28 -7.68 32.53
CA LEU A 524 -38.06 -8.63 33.39
C LEU A 524 -39.29 -7.96 34.00
N GLU A 525 -39.26 -6.67 34.30
CA GLU A 525 -40.41 -5.89 34.79
C GLU A 525 -41.51 -5.76 33.71
N GLN A 526 -41.15 -5.79 32.44
CA GLN A 526 -42.06 -5.64 31.29
C GLN A 526 -42.76 -6.96 30.90
N LEU A 527 -42.45 -8.10 31.54
CA LEU A 527 -42.98 -9.40 31.18
C LEU A 527 -44.48 -9.55 31.49
N ASN A 528 -45.13 -10.37 30.67
CA ASN A 528 -46.47 -10.88 31.01
C ASN A 528 -46.35 -12.04 31.99
N ARG A 529 -46.58 -11.78 33.28
CA ARG A 529 -46.47 -12.76 34.37
C ARG A 529 -47.30 -13.99 34.15
N ASN A 530 -48.47 -13.89 33.52
CA ASN A 530 -49.33 -15.05 33.23
C ASN A 530 -48.68 -16.06 32.29
N LYS A 531 -47.81 -15.58 31.36
CA LYS A 531 -47.03 -16.44 30.46
C LYS A 531 -45.80 -17.06 31.14
N CYS A 532 -45.39 -16.53 32.29
CA CYS A 532 -44.30 -17.08 33.08
C CYS A 532 -44.74 -18.19 34.02
N LEU A 533 -46.03 -18.22 34.41
CA LEU A 533 -46.58 -19.27 35.25
C LEU A 533 -46.52 -20.65 34.56
N GLY A 534 -45.80 -21.59 35.17
CA GLY A 534 -45.56 -22.92 34.61
C GLY A 534 -44.55 -22.99 33.47
N CYS A 535 -43.85 -21.90 33.16
CA CYS A 535 -42.77 -21.88 32.16
C CYS A 535 -41.60 -22.78 32.60
N LYS A 536 -41.12 -23.64 31.68
CA LYS A 536 -40.03 -24.60 31.94
C LYS A 536 -38.69 -24.17 31.34
N HIS A 537 -38.61 -23.00 30.71
CA HIS A 537 -37.42 -22.57 29.98
C HIS A 537 -36.29 -22.02 30.86
N PHE A 538 -36.58 -21.46 32.03
CA PHE A 538 -35.64 -20.99 33.05
C PHE A 538 -34.44 -20.19 32.50
N ALA A 539 -34.70 -19.29 31.55
CA ALA A 539 -33.66 -18.52 30.87
C ALA A 539 -32.94 -17.48 31.76
N PHE A 540 -33.58 -17.09 32.87
CA PHE A 540 -33.08 -16.13 33.85
C PHE A 540 -33.18 -16.69 35.27
N ARG A 541 -32.39 -16.18 36.21
CA ARG A 541 -32.41 -16.60 37.62
C ARG A 541 -33.79 -16.39 38.27
N GLU A 542 -34.44 -15.32 37.90
CA GLU A 542 -35.76 -14.90 38.39
C GLU A 542 -36.90 -15.80 37.89
N CYS A 543 -36.62 -16.62 36.87
CA CYS A 543 -37.63 -17.51 36.28
C CYS A 543 -38.19 -18.54 37.29
N SER A 544 -37.38 -19.00 38.25
CA SER A 544 -37.82 -19.92 39.29
C SER A 544 -38.89 -19.31 40.20
N ALA A 545 -38.73 -18.03 40.53
CA ALA A 545 -39.75 -17.28 41.30
C ALA A 545 -40.97 -16.93 40.45
N LEU A 546 -40.76 -16.54 39.19
CA LEU A 546 -41.84 -16.16 38.26
C LEU A 546 -42.70 -17.36 37.80
N SER A 547 -42.14 -18.56 37.73
CA SER A 547 -42.87 -19.79 37.33
C SER A 547 -43.72 -20.37 38.44
N GLY A 548 -43.60 -19.90 39.67
CA GLY A 548 -44.33 -20.43 40.83
C GLY A 548 -43.74 -21.74 41.41
N GLU A 549 -42.59 -22.23 40.90
CA GLU A 549 -41.95 -23.45 41.39
C GLU A 549 -41.40 -23.32 42.83
N LEU A 550 -40.94 -22.13 43.19
CA LEU A 550 -40.48 -21.87 44.56
C LEU A 550 -41.64 -22.01 45.58
N THR A 551 -42.84 -21.59 45.19
CA THR A 551 -44.03 -21.73 46.06
C THR A 551 -44.48 -23.18 46.17
N LYS A 552 -44.46 -23.96 45.07
CA LYS A 552 -44.78 -25.40 45.07
C LYS A 552 -43.76 -26.20 45.93
N GLY A 553 -42.47 -25.96 45.76
CA GLY A 553 -41.45 -26.63 46.53
C GLY A 553 -41.52 -26.33 48.07
N ILE A 554 -41.93 -25.10 48.42
CA ILE A 554 -42.17 -24.74 49.84
C ILE A 554 -43.46 -25.39 50.34
N GLU A 555 -44.54 -25.47 49.56
CA GLU A 555 -45.78 -26.16 49.91
C GLU A 555 -45.61 -27.68 49.99
N GLU A 556 -44.83 -28.30 49.09
CA GLU A 556 -44.50 -29.73 49.15
C GLU A 556 -43.63 -30.07 50.39
N ARG A 557 -42.65 -29.24 50.71
CA ARG A 557 -41.88 -29.40 51.96
C ARG A 557 -42.74 -29.20 53.18
N ARG A 558 -43.67 -28.24 53.21
CA ARG A 558 -44.61 -28.07 54.33
C ARG A 558 -45.55 -29.27 54.46
N ARG A 559 -46.03 -29.87 53.38
CA ARG A 559 -46.86 -31.09 53.41
C ARG A 559 -46.05 -32.31 53.85
N ALA A 560 -44.78 -32.41 53.47
CA ALA A 560 -43.90 -33.50 53.93
C ALA A 560 -43.45 -33.37 55.40
N PHE A 561 -43.54 -32.19 56.01
CA PHE A 561 -43.33 -31.98 57.44
C PHE A 561 -44.61 -32.04 58.28
N SER A 562 -45.78 -32.14 57.65
CA SER A 562 -47.09 -32.26 58.33
C SER A 562 -47.68 -33.64 58.19
N SER A 563 -47.06 -34.58 57.52
CA SER A 563 -47.28 -36.01 57.50
C SER A 563 -46.22 -36.75 58.32
#